data_c6487061cf16dab3d531b9ce4f46dd8b
#
_entry.id   c6487061cf16dab3d531b9ce4f46dd8b
#
_cell.length_a   1.000
_cell.length_b   1.000
_cell.length_c   1.000
_cell.angle_alpha   90.00
_cell.angle_beta   90.00
_cell.angle_gamma   90.00
#
_symmetry.space_group_name_H-M   'P 1'
#
loop_
_entity.id
_entity.type
_entity.pdbx_description
1 polymer ?
#
loop_
_entity_poly.entity_id
_entity_poly.type
_entity_poly.pdbx_seq_one_letter_code
_entity_poly.pdbx_strand_id
1 'polypeptide(L)'
;MWDLGRELAHRGHTVTIIGGVGQRREPAPGVRVLMFPFINRYRFQALPLLRRAYAEAKLLERLSMAIAALPELISGGYDIIHIQKPYDLGPALLARRFGGARVVLGCHGEDFYPGDTLLAPHVDAAVSCSRFNARTVAARYGFEPTVVFNGIDTSLFRPVAPNPDIVRPADGAPLLLWVGRLQPWKGVDVAIRAIQDIPQTHLMIVGDGETRADLERLAQGLGLAERVHFLGALPRKRLPSIYAAADLLLATSFASETFGIGLVEAQACGLPVVASRFGGFPEVIDEGRTGLLVPPRDPAALAAAVRALLDDPARRRAMAAAAPGWAAQFSWSAVADRVEAAYRAACNGKI
;
A
#
# COMPACT_ATOMS: atom_id res chain seq x y z
N MET A 1 -8.55 4.44 2.47
CA MET A 1 -9.81 5.27 2.47
C MET A 1 -10.67 5.02 3.70
N TRP A 2 -11.02 3.79 4.03
CA TRP A 2 -11.87 3.50 5.20
C TRP A 2 -11.30 4.08 6.49
N ASP A 3 -10.04 3.78 6.80
CA ASP A 3 -9.39 4.24 8.02
C ASP A 3 -9.18 5.76 8.03
N LEU A 4 -8.86 6.38 6.88
CA LEU A 4 -8.84 7.84 6.75
C LEU A 4 -10.22 8.45 6.99
N GLY A 5 -11.29 7.85 6.41
CA GLY A 5 -12.66 8.33 6.61
C GLY A 5 -13.08 8.29 8.09
N ARG A 6 -12.71 7.22 8.80
CA ARG A 6 -12.95 7.11 10.25
C ARG A 6 -12.22 8.19 11.05
N GLU A 7 -10.95 8.42 10.73
CA GLU A 7 -10.14 9.43 11.39
C GLU A 7 -10.70 10.83 11.16
N LEU A 8 -11.09 11.17 9.91
CA LEU A 8 -11.71 12.47 9.61
C LEU A 8 -13.08 12.62 10.32
N ALA A 9 -13.88 11.55 10.38
CA ALA A 9 -15.14 11.59 11.12
C ALA A 9 -14.92 11.79 12.63
N HIS A 10 -13.90 11.14 13.21
CA HIS A 10 -13.50 11.35 14.61
C HIS A 10 -13.07 12.81 14.89
N ARG A 11 -12.54 13.51 13.89
CA ARG A 11 -12.16 14.93 13.93
C ARG A 11 -13.32 15.91 13.70
N GLY A 12 -14.54 15.39 13.55
CA GLY A 12 -15.76 16.19 13.40
C GLY A 12 -16.18 16.46 11.97
N HIS A 13 -15.53 15.88 10.97
CA HIS A 13 -15.99 15.97 9.59
C HIS A 13 -17.18 15.04 9.33
N THR A 14 -18.13 15.50 8.50
CA THR A 14 -19.16 14.62 7.94
C THR A 14 -18.59 13.87 6.75
N VAL A 15 -18.42 12.56 6.88
CA VAL A 15 -17.75 11.74 5.87
C VAL A 15 -18.72 10.81 5.16
N THR A 16 -18.75 10.87 3.83
CA THR A 16 -19.47 9.92 2.98
C THR A 16 -18.48 9.14 2.11
N ILE A 17 -18.47 7.83 2.24
CA ILE A 17 -17.68 6.94 1.38
C ILE A 17 -18.58 6.38 0.30
N ILE A 18 -18.25 6.67 -0.96
CA ILE A 18 -19.00 6.23 -2.14
C ILE A 18 -18.23 5.10 -2.84
N GLY A 19 -18.92 4.00 -3.11
CA GLY A 19 -18.33 2.84 -3.78
C GLY A 19 -19.33 2.02 -4.60
N GLY A 20 -18.81 1.06 -5.36
CA GLY A 20 -19.63 0.07 -6.06
C GLY A 20 -20.18 -1.01 -5.11
N VAL A 21 -21.31 -1.59 -5.43
CA VAL A 21 -21.93 -2.71 -4.68
C VAL A 21 -20.91 -3.85 -4.57
N GLY A 22 -20.63 -4.30 -3.33
CA GLY A 22 -19.66 -5.34 -3.02
C GLY A 22 -19.72 -5.74 -1.55
N GLN A 23 -18.59 -6.19 -1.00
CA GLN A 23 -18.51 -6.49 0.44
C GLN A 23 -18.77 -5.22 1.26
N ARG A 24 -19.79 -5.28 2.11
CA ARG A 24 -20.07 -4.23 3.09
C ARG A 24 -18.98 -4.26 4.16
N ARG A 25 -18.43 -3.10 4.48
CA ARG A 25 -17.65 -2.92 5.70
C ARG A 25 -18.60 -2.63 6.86
N GLU A 26 -18.17 -2.97 8.07
CA GLU A 26 -18.93 -2.62 9.27
C GLU A 26 -19.13 -1.10 9.34
N PRO A 27 -20.34 -0.64 9.72
CA PRO A 27 -20.58 0.78 9.92
C PRO A 27 -19.59 1.37 10.92
N ALA A 28 -19.13 2.59 10.67
CA ALA A 28 -18.30 3.34 11.63
C ALA A 28 -19.04 4.61 12.02
N PRO A 29 -19.01 5.00 13.32
CA PRO A 29 -19.61 6.25 13.76
C PRO A 29 -19.14 7.43 12.92
N GLY A 30 -20.08 8.30 12.49
CA GLY A 30 -19.76 9.47 11.68
C GLY A 30 -19.41 9.22 10.22
N VAL A 31 -19.41 7.97 9.75
CA VAL A 31 -19.12 7.63 8.35
C VAL A 31 -20.37 7.06 7.67
N ARG A 32 -20.91 7.80 6.71
CA ARG A 32 -21.98 7.32 5.81
C ARG A 32 -21.35 6.53 4.67
N VAL A 33 -21.92 5.38 4.33
CA VAL A 33 -21.46 4.55 3.21
C VAL A 33 -22.57 4.42 2.19
N LEU A 34 -22.33 4.85 0.96
CA LEU A 34 -23.25 4.75 -0.17
C LEU A 34 -22.67 3.81 -1.22
N MET A 35 -23.48 2.82 -1.59
CA MET A 35 -23.10 1.79 -2.55
C MET A 35 -23.96 1.92 -3.80
N PHE A 36 -23.31 2.16 -4.94
CA PHE A 36 -23.98 2.32 -6.22
C PHE A 36 -23.78 1.11 -7.13
N PRO A 37 -24.77 0.77 -7.98
CA PRO A 37 -24.63 -0.29 -8.95
C PRO A 37 -23.58 0.08 -10.00
N PHE A 38 -22.92 -0.94 -10.56
CA PHE A 38 -21.98 -0.78 -11.66
C PHE A 38 -22.01 -1.99 -12.59
N ILE A 39 -21.54 -1.79 -13.82
CA ILE A 39 -21.37 -2.86 -14.79
C ILE A 39 -19.94 -3.38 -14.65
N ASN A 40 -19.80 -4.65 -14.25
CA ASN A 40 -18.49 -5.26 -14.04
C ASN A 40 -17.69 -5.31 -15.36
N ARG A 41 -16.39 -5.00 -15.28
CA ARG A 41 -15.43 -4.99 -16.42
C ARG A 41 -15.47 -6.24 -17.29
N TYR A 42 -15.71 -7.42 -16.72
CA TYR A 42 -15.80 -8.67 -17.47
C TYR A 42 -16.97 -8.70 -18.47
N ARG A 43 -18.05 -7.95 -18.19
CA ARG A 43 -19.15 -7.78 -19.18
C ARG A 43 -18.69 -6.94 -20.36
N PHE A 44 -17.89 -5.90 -20.14
CA PHE A 44 -17.31 -5.12 -21.23
C PHE A 44 -16.29 -5.93 -22.03
N GLN A 45 -15.45 -6.74 -21.36
CA GLN A 45 -14.48 -7.63 -22.01
C GLN A 45 -15.14 -8.78 -22.80
N ALA A 46 -16.43 -9.08 -22.57
CA ALA A 46 -17.19 -10.01 -23.39
C ALA A 46 -17.45 -9.44 -24.80
N LEU A 47 -17.37 -8.13 -25.01
CA LEU A 47 -17.48 -7.49 -26.32
C LEU A 47 -16.17 -7.71 -27.10
N PRO A 48 -16.26 -8.13 -28.40
CA PRO A 48 -15.07 -8.45 -29.19
C PRO A 48 -14.01 -7.35 -29.23
N LEU A 49 -14.46 -6.08 -29.35
CA LEU A 49 -13.59 -4.91 -29.41
C LEU A 49 -12.82 -4.63 -28.10
N LEU A 50 -13.40 -4.99 -26.95
CA LEU A 50 -12.83 -4.72 -25.61
C LEU A 50 -12.20 -5.96 -24.96
N ARG A 51 -12.16 -7.10 -25.63
CA ARG A 51 -11.69 -8.38 -25.09
C ARG A 51 -10.26 -8.32 -24.53
N ARG A 52 -9.38 -7.51 -25.16
CA ARG A 52 -7.98 -7.33 -24.74
C ARG A 52 -7.72 -5.94 -24.14
N ALA A 53 -8.72 -5.08 -24.08
CA ALA A 53 -8.65 -3.70 -23.61
C ALA A 53 -8.99 -3.61 -22.12
N TYR A 54 -8.07 -4.07 -21.26
CA TYR A 54 -8.31 -4.13 -19.81
C TYR A 54 -8.49 -2.73 -19.18
N ALA A 55 -7.69 -1.76 -19.60
CA ALA A 55 -7.74 -0.39 -19.07
C ALA A 55 -9.04 0.30 -19.42
N GLU A 56 -9.51 0.14 -20.66
CA GLU A 56 -10.76 0.70 -21.16
C GLU A 56 -11.97 0.03 -20.48
N ALA A 57 -11.94 -1.29 -20.32
CA ALA A 57 -12.99 -2.02 -19.61
C ALA A 57 -13.07 -1.60 -18.13
N LYS A 58 -11.92 -1.34 -17.49
CA LYS A 58 -11.83 -0.81 -16.13
C LYS A 58 -12.37 0.63 -16.05
N LEU A 59 -12.06 1.47 -17.04
CA LEU A 59 -12.62 2.82 -17.13
C LEU A 59 -14.14 2.78 -17.26
N LEU A 60 -14.69 1.95 -18.14
CA LEU A 60 -16.14 1.80 -18.32
C LEU A 60 -16.84 1.27 -17.05
N GLU A 61 -16.23 0.32 -16.35
CA GLU A 61 -16.71 -0.14 -15.04
C GLU A 61 -16.82 1.02 -14.06
N ARG A 62 -15.76 1.83 -13.93
CA ARG A 62 -15.74 3.01 -13.04
C ARG A 62 -16.75 4.07 -13.45
N LEU A 63 -16.83 4.39 -14.73
CA LEU A 63 -17.78 5.36 -15.27
C LEU A 63 -19.23 4.92 -15.03
N SER A 64 -19.56 3.63 -15.18
CA SER A 64 -20.92 3.14 -14.93
C SER A 64 -21.35 3.34 -13.46
N MET A 65 -20.43 3.13 -12.49
CA MET A 65 -20.68 3.43 -11.09
C MET A 65 -20.82 4.94 -10.85
N ALA A 66 -19.92 5.71 -11.43
CA ALA A 66 -19.86 7.14 -11.18
C ALA A 66 -21.06 7.88 -11.78
N ILE A 67 -21.58 7.43 -12.91
CA ILE A 67 -22.86 7.93 -13.49
C ILE A 67 -24.01 7.66 -12.52
N ALA A 68 -24.08 6.46 -11.93
CA ALA A 68 -25.10 6.13 -10.95
C ALA A 68 -24.99 6.97 -9.66
N ALA A 69 -23.75 7.36 -9.27
CA ALA A 69 -23.48 8.19 -8.11
C ALA A 69 -23.59 9.70 -8.39
N LEU A 70 -23.62 10.13 -9.65
CA LEU A 70 -23.55 11.53 -10.02
C LEU A 70 -24.65 12.42 -9.40
N PRO A 71 -25.92 12.03 -9.31
CA PRO A 71 -26.95 12.81 -8.62
C PRO A 71 -26.59 13.10 -7.16
N GLU A 72 -26.11 12.10 -6.42
CA GLU A 72 -25.65 12.26 -5.04
C GLU A 72 -24.42 13.17 -4.95
N LEU A 73 -23.44 13.00 -5.86
CA LEU A 73 -22.24 13.84 -5.89
C LEU A 73 -22.57 15.33 -6.15
N ILE A 74 -23.62 15.63 -6.91
CA ILE A 74 -24.06 17.00 -7.23
C ILE A 74 -24.90 17.59 -6.09
N SER A 75 -25.86 16.83 -5.56
CA SER A 75 -26.88 17.34 -4.64
C SER A 75 -26.58 17.06 -3.14
N GLY A 76 -25.56 16.27 -2.85
CA GLY A 76 -25.22 15.84 -1.48
C GLY A 76 -24.61 16.91 -0.59
N GLY A 77 -24.34 18.14 -1.10
CA GLY A 77 -23.82 19.27 -0.33
C GLY A 77 -22.38 19.06 0.17
N TYR A 78 -21.55 18.41 -0.63
CA TYR A 78 -20.15 18.15 -0.28
C TYR A 78 -19.26 19.39 -0.46
N ASP A 79 -18.41 19.68 0.52
CA ASP A 79 -17.34 20.68 0.37
C ASP A 79 -16.18 20.12 -0.45
N ILE A 80 -15.83 18.84 -0.23
CA ILE A 80 -14.72 18.14 -0.87
C ILE A 80 -15.18 16.80 -1.47
N ILE A 81 -14.80 16.55 -2.72
CA ILE A 81 -14.85 15.24 -3.35
C ILE A 81 -13.41 14.74 -3.51
N HIS A 82 -12.98 13.80 -2.66
CA HIS A 82 -11.66 13.20 -2.73
C HIS A 82 -11.70 11.89 -3.51
N ILE A 83 -11.31 11.94 -4.77
CA ILE A 83 -11.24 10.77 -5.64
C ILE A 83 -9.92 10.01 -5.44
N GLN A 84 -9.96 8.68 -5.54
CA GLN A 84 -8.81 7.81 -5.25
C GLN A 84 -8.13 7.26 -6.50
N LYS A 85 -8.69 7.52 -7.65
CA LYS A 85 -8.20 7.05 -8.94
C LYS A 85 -8.50 8.07 -10.03
N PRO A 86 -7.60 8.27 -10.99
CA PRO A 86 -7.85 9.15 -12.14
C PRO A 86 -9.11 8.79 -12.94
N TYR A 87 -9.52 7.52 -12.94
CA TYR A 87 -10.76 7.06 -13.61
C TYR A 87 -12.03 7.80 -13.15
N ASP A 88 -12.01 8.42 -11.98
CA ASP A 88 -13.16 9.12 -11.40
C ASP A 88 -13.16 10.64 -11.72
N LEU A 89 -12.14 11.15 -12.45
CA LEU A 89 -11.96 12.58 -12.76
C LEU A 89 -13.18 13.19 -13.47
N GLY A 90 -13.65 12.58 -14.55
CA GLY A 90 -14.76 13.14 -15.32
C GLY A 90 -16.01 13.38 -14.47
N PRO A 91 -16.57 12.38 -13.80
CA PRO A 91 -17.73 12.54 -12.91
C PRO A 91 -17.49 13.51 -11.75
N ALA A 92 -16.29 13.51 -11.15
CA ALA A 92 -15.97 14.43 -10.06
C ALA A 92 -15.94 15.89 -10.53
N LEU A 93 -15.38 16.17 -11.72
CA LEU A 93 -15.37 17.51 -12.30
C LEU A 93 -16.77 17.98 -12.72
N LEU A 94 -17.64 17.07 -13.18
CA LEU A 94 -19.04 17.38 -13.40
C LEU A 94 -19.76 17.71 -12.09
N ALA A 95 -19.54 16.96 -11.05
CA ALA A 95 -20.09 17.23 -9.73
C ALA A 95 -19.59 18.58 -9.18
N ARG A 96 -18.31 18.92 -9.36
CA ARG A 96 -17.75 20.24 -9.05
C ARG A 96 -18.50 21.36 -9.82
N ARG A 97 -18.74 21.17 -11.12
CA ARG A 97 -19.36 22.20 -11.99
C ARG A 97 -20.79 22.51 -11.58
N PHE A 98 -21.54 21.54 -11.10
CA PHE A 98 -22.97 21.66 -10.79
C PHE A 98 -23.29 21.67 -9.30
N GLY A 99 -22.47 21.04 -8.47
CA GLY A 99 -22.67 20.95 -7.01
C GLY A 99 -21.76 21.88 -6.19
N GLY A 100 -20.69 22.43 -6.80
CA GLY A 100 -19.82 23.39 -6.14
C GLY A 100 -18.71 22.79 -5.27
N ALA A 101 -18.68 21.46 -5.07
CA ALA A 101 -17.64 20.78 -4.28
C ALA A 101 -16.25 20.97 -4.90
N ARG A 102 -15.20 21.06 -4.06
CA ARG A 102 -13.80 21.02 -4.52
C ARG A 102 -13.36 19.59 -4.79
N VAL A 103 -12.58 19.39 -5.85
CA VAL A 103 -12.08 18.05 -6.23
C VAL A 103 -10.63 17.90 -5.85
N VAL A 104 -10.35 16.89 -5.04
CA VAL A 104 -8.99 16.48 -4.65
C VAL A 104 -8.67 15.13 -5.30
N LEU A 105 -7.58 15.06 -6.05
CA LEU A 105 -7.11 13.82 -6.70
C LEU A 105 -6.10 13.10 -5.81
N GLY A 106 -6.43 11.89 -5.34
CA GLY A 106 -5.52 10.97 -4.66
C GLY A 106 -4.76 10.11 -5.67
N CYS A 107 -3.43 10.22 -5.66
CA CYS A 107 -2.52 9.47 -6.52
C CYS A 107 -1.79 8.40 -5.69
N HIS A 108 -2.17 7.13 -5.86
CA HIS A 108 -1.64 6.01 -5.09
C HIS A 108 -0.85 5.00 -5.93
N GLY A 109 -0.66 5.26 -7.22
CA GLY A 109 0.02 4.39 -8.17
C GLY A 109 -0.05 4.94 -9.59
N GLU A 110 0.22 4.09 -10.56
CA GLU A 110 0.25 4.40 -11.99
C GLU A 110 -1.05 3.98 -12.70
N ASP A 111 -2.20 4.21 -12.08
CA ASP A 111 -3.52 3.90 -12.65
C ASP A 111 -3.97 4.94 -13.70
N PHE A 112 -3.12 5.21 -14.67
CA PHE A 112 -3.38 6.17 -15.74
C PHE A 112 -4.27 5.59 -16.85
N TYR A 113 -4.96 6.49 -17.61
CA TYR A 113 -5.76 6.09 -18.78
C TYR A 113 -5.65 7.15 -19.89
N PRO A 114 -5.97 6.79 -21.16
CA PRO A 114 -5.97 7.75 -22.26
C PRO A 114 -6.94 8.90 -22.01
N GLY A 115 -6.45 10.15 -22.07
CA GLY A 115 -7.26 11.36 -21.87
C GLY A 115 -7.30 11.90 -20.44
N ASP A 116 -6.75 11.21 -19.45
CA ASP A 116 -6.66 11.69 -18.06
C ASP A 116 -5.84 13.00 -17.94
N THR A 117 -4.84 13.16 -18.81
CA THR A 117 -4.02 14.39 -18.90
C THR A 117 -4.81 15.65 -19.25
N LEU A 118 -5.96 15.51 -19.91
CA LEU A 118 -6.86 16.64 -20.22
C LEU A 118 -7.71 17.03 -19.01
N LEU A 119 -7.99 16.09 -18.11
CA LEU A 119 -8.88 16.31 -16.97
C LEU A 119 -8.14 16.62 -15.67
N ALA A 120 -6.99 15.98 -15.44
CA ALA A 120 -6.25 16.12 -14.19
C ALA A 120 -5.83 17.55 -13.84
N PRO A 121 -5.45 18.44 -14.79
CA PRO A 121 -5.13 19.83 -14.47
C PRO A 121 -6.29 20.67 -13.95
N HIS A 122 -7.51 20.16 -14.03
CA HIS A 122 -8.71 20.87 -13.56
C HIS A 122 -9.15 20.51 -12.12
N VAL A 123 -8.39 19.71 -11.39
CA VAL A 123 -8.67 19.45 -9.96
C VAL A 123 -8.24 20.65 -9.11
N ASP A 124 -8.83 20.78 -7.91
CA ASP A 124 -8.50 21.89 -6.98
C ASP A 124 -7.25 21.60 -6.14
N ALA A 125 -6.92 20.33 -5.96
CA ALA A 125 -5.66 19.86 -5.38
C ALA A 125 -5.38 18.41 -5.77
N ALA A 126 -4.13 18.00 -5.62
CA ALA A 126 -3.74 16.61 -5.76
C ALA A 126 -2.82 16.18 -4.60
N VAL A 127 -2.96 14.95 -4.15
CA VAL A 127 -2.11 14.35 -3.12
C VAL A 127 -1.50 13.06 -3.64
N SER A 128 -0.27 12.77 -3.23
CA SER A 128 0.46 11.56 -3.64
C SER A 128 1.02 10.83 -2.44
N CYS A 129 0.98 9.50 -2.47
CA CYS A 129 1.40 8.66 -1.36
C CYS A 129 2.92 8.64 -1.09
N SER A 130 3.74 9.20 -1.96
CA SER A 130 5.20 9.31 -1.80
C SER A 130 5.77 10.37 -2.75
N ARG A 131 7.01 10.84 -2.49
CA ARG A 131 7.76 11.69 -3.42
C ARG A 131 8.07 10.96 -4.73
N PHE A 132 8.35 9.65 -4.65
CA PHE A 132 8.55 8.82 -5.83
C PHE A 132 7.32 8.87 -6.75
N ASN A 133 6.14 8.58 -6.20
CA ASN A 133 4.90 8.61 -6.98
C ASN A 133 4.53 10.05 -7.40
N ALA A 134 4.80 11.07 -6.58
CA ALA A 134 4.58 12.47 -6.95
C ALA A 134 5.35 12.88 -8.21
N ARG A 135 6.61 12.45 -8.34
CA ARG A 135 7.41 12.70 -9.58
C ARG A 135 6.81 12.04 -10.80
N THR A 136 6.31 10.80 -10.68
CA THR A 136 5.62 10.11 -11.78
C THR A 136 4.34 10.85 -12.19
N VAL A 137 3.57 11.33 -11.21
CA VAL A 137 2.36 12.14 -11.45
C VAL A 137 2.70 13.49 -12.07
N ALA A 138 3.74 14.18 -11.58
CA ALA A 138 4.19 15.45 -12.13
C ALA A 138 4.64 15.31 -13.58
N ALA A 139 5.41 14.27 -13.90
CA ALA A 139 5.81 13.98 -15.28
C ALA A 139 4.61 13.70 -16.20
N ARG A 140 3.53 13.11 -15.67
CA ARG A 140 2.33 12.77 -16.42
C ARG A 140 1.40 13.96 -16.63
N TYR A 141 1.16 14.76 -15.60
CA TYR A 141 0.09 15.77 -15.58
C TYR A 141 0.60 17.21 -15.64
N GLY A 142 1.91 17.45 -15.49
CA GLY A 142 2.50 18.78 -15.55
C GLY A 142 2.31 19.63 -14.28
N PHE A 143 1.84 19.04 -13.18
CA PHE A 143 1.76 19.68 -11.86
C PHE A 143 2.28 18.74 -10.77
N GLU A 144 2.79 19.28 -9.67
CA GLU A 144 3.33 18.50 -8.57
C GLU A 144 2.28 18.31 -7.47
N PRO A 145 1.86 17.06 -7.15
CA PRO A 145 0.93 16.81 -6.07
C PRO A 145 1.61 16.97 -4.70
N THR A 146 0.85 17.41 -3.70
CA THR A 146 1.32 17.43 -2.31
C THR A 146 1.57 16.01 -1.81
N VAL A 147 2.73 15.75 -1.21
CA VAL A 147 3.04 14.44 -0.65
C VAL A 147 2.30 14.23 0.67
N VAL A 148 1.39 13.27 0.66
CA VAL A 148 0.63 12.79 1.82
C VAL A 148 0.78 11.29 1.88
N PHE A 149 1.62 10.79 2.75
CA PHE A 149 1.92 9.38 2.90
C PHE A 149 0.66 8.56 3.20
N ASN A 150 0.69 7.27 2.87
CA ASN A 150 -0.38 6.36 3.30
C ASN A 150 -0.30 6.14 4.80
N GLY A 151 -1.49 6.03 5.44
CA GLY A 151 -1.59 5.77 6.87
C GLY A 151 -1.64 4.29 7.21
N ILE A 152 -1.23 3.99 8.44
CA ILE A 152 -1.43 2.69 9.08
C ILE A 152 -2.28 2.82 10.34
N ASP A 153 -2.93 1.74 10.71
CA ASP A 153 -3.66 1.63 11.98
C ASP A 153 -2.66 1.25 13.10
N THR A 154 -2.20 2.25 13.84
CA THR A 154 -1.26 2.06 14.96
C THR A 154 -1.90 1.43 16.20
N SER A 155 -3.22 1.31 16.27
CA SER A 155 -3.90 0.53 17.30
C SER A 155 -3.80 -0.98 17.03
N LEU A 156 -3.78 -1.35 15.76
CA LEU A 156 -3.59 -2.72 15.30
C LEU A 156 -2.11 -3.07 15.18
N PHE A 157 -1.32 -2.26 14.45
CA PHE A 157 0.11 -2.49 14.22
C PHE A 157 0.92 -1.79 15.30
N ARG A 158 1.28 -2.55 16.30
CA ARG A 158 2.10 -2.16 17.46
C ARG A 158 2.85 -3.38 17.98
N PRO A 159 3.86 -3.23 18.83
CA PRO A 159 4.51 -4.36 19.46
C PRO A 159 3.49 -5.22 20.24
N VAL A 160 3.47 -6.50 19.94
CA VAL A 160 2.60 -7.52 20.57
C VAL A 160 3.40 -8.81 20.83
N ALA A 161 2.84 -9.73 21.57
CA ALA A 161 3.41 -11.06 21.72
C ALA A 161 3.44 -11.81 20.36
N PRO A 162 4.47 -12.61 20.09
CA PRO A 162 4.53 -13.47 18.91
C PRO A 162 3.33 -14.42 18.83
N ASN A 163 2.97 -14.80 17.61
CA ASN A 163 1.93 -15.78 17.37
C ASN A 163 2.41 -17.17 17.87
N PRO A 164 1.71 -17.80 18.82
CA PRO A 164 2.10 -19.11 19.35
C PRO A 164 2.02 -20.23 18.30
N ASP A 165 1.19 -20.09 17.25
CA ASP A 165 1.09 -21.06 16.16
C ASP A 165 2.30 -20.99 15.21
N ILE A 166 3.14 -19.96 15.29
CA ILE A 166 4.38 -19.86 14.54
C ILE A 166 5.46 -20.57 15.32
N VAL A 167 5.73 -21.79 14.90
CA VAL A 167 6.85 -22.55 15.44
C VAL A 167 8.15 -21.93 14.91
N ARG A 168 8.89 -21.27 15.78
CA ARG A 168 10.27 -20.89 15.48
C ARG A 168 11.11 -22.16 15.34
N PRO A 169 12.16 -22.15 14.48
CA PRO A 169 13.07 -23.29 14.40
C PRO A 169 13.55 -23.72 15.77
N ALA A 170 13.50 -25.03 16.04
CA ALA A 170 13.79 -25.60 17.38
C ALA A 170 15.24 -25.37 17.84
N ASP A 171 16.16 -25.16 16.89
CA ASP A 171 17.56 -24.84 17.08
C ASP A 171 17.83 -23.36 17.39
N GLY A 172 16.79 -22.53 17.46
CA GLY A 172 16.91 -21.09 17.66
C GLY A 172 17.37 -20.34 16.42
N ALA A 173 17.35 -20.95 15.24
CA ALA A 173 17.73 -20.34 13.98
C ALA A 173 16.93 -19.05 13.70
N PRO A 174 17.56 -18.04 13.04
CA PRO A 174 16.87 -16.82 12.66
C PRO A 174 15.69 -17.08 11.73
N LEU A 175 14.59 -16.34 11.97
CA LEU A 175 13.38 -16.40 11.16
C LEU A 175 13.19 -15.07 10.41
N LEU A 176 13.37 -15.09 9.09
CA LEU A 176 13.06 -13.96 8.22
C LEU A 176 11.61 -14.05 7.76
N LEU A 177 11.03 -12.91 7.48
CA LEU A 177 9.64 -12.80 7.02
C LEU A 177 9.57 -12.03 5.70
N TRP A 178 8.73 -12.50 4.81
CA TRP A 178 8.29 -11.78 3.62
C TRP A 178 6.75 -11.73 3.61
N VAL A 179 6.15 -10.53 3.36
CA VAL A 179 4.68 -10.35 3.39
C VAL A 179 4.21 -9.61 2.15
N GLY A 180 3.27 -10.17 1.41
CA GLY A 180 2.67 -9.50 0.27
C GLY A 180 2.02 -10.42 -0.74
N ARG A 181 1.54 -9.84 -1.85
CA ARG A 181 1.03 -10.62 -2.98
C ARG A 181 2.19 -11.24 -3.76
N LEU A 182 2.09 -12.52 -4.11
CA LEU A 182 3.11 -13.23 -4.88
C LEU A 182 2.98 -12.88 -6.37
N GLN A 183 3.59 -11.75 -6.73
CA GLN A 183 3.62 -11.20 -8.08
C GLN A 183 5.07 -11.10 -8.57
N PRO A 184 5.37 -11.22 -9.87
CA PRO A 184 6.74 -11.25 -10.39
C PRO A 184 7.60 -10.08 -9.89
N TRP A 185 7.05 -8.87 -9.91
CA TRP A 185 7.78 -7.65 -9.53
C TRP A 185 8.00 -7.48 -8.02
N LYS A 186 7.42 -8.34 -7.20
CA LYS A 186 7.63 -8.33 -5.74
C LYS A 186 8.96 -8.97 -5.35
N GLY A 187 9.63 -9.68 -6.26
CA GLY A 187 10.98 -10.19 -6.09
C GLY A 187 11.15 -11.22 -4.97
N VAL A 188 10.13 -12.05 -4.73
CA VAL A 188 10.20 -13.11 -3.70
C VAL A 188 11.31 -14.12 -4.04
N ASP A 189 11.56 -14.35 -5.32
CA ASP A 189 12.66 -15.17 -5.83
C ASP A 189 14.03 -14.63 -5.38
N VAL A 190 14.18 -13.32 -5.28
CA VAL A 190 15.42 -12.68 -4.76
C VAL A 190 15.60 -13.02 -3.29
N ALA A 191 14.54 -12.98 -2.48
CA ALA A 191 14.59 -13.37 -1.08
C ALA A 191 14.93 -14.86 -0.92
N ILE A 192 14.30 -15.75 -1.71
CA ILE A 192 14.57 -17.19 -1.68
C ILE A 192 16.03 -17.48 -2.06
N ARG A 193 16.56 -16.84 -3.12
CA ARG A 193 17.97 -17.02 -3.52
C ARG A 193 18.94 -16.51 -2.46
N ALA A 194 18.63 -15.41 -1.78
CA ALA A 194 19.47 -14.88 -0.70
C ALA A 194 19.64 -15.87 0.47
N ILE A 195 18.62 -16.71 0.74
CA ILE A 195 18.69 -17.74 1.81
C ILE A 195 19.76 -18.80 1.58
N GLN A 196 20.17 -19.03 0.31
CA GLN A 196 21.29 -19.96 0.03
C GLN A 196 22.58 -19.52 0.74
N ASP A 197 22.84 -18.20 0.75
CA ASP A 197 24.06 -17.61 1.29
C ASP A 197 23.93 -17.29 2.80
N ILE A 198 22.80 -17.64 3.45
CA ILE A 198 22.58 -17.43 4.88
C ILE A 198 22.24 -18.78 5.52
N PRO A 199 23.27 -19.57 5.91
CA PRO A 199 23.04 -20.89 6.50
C PRO A 199 22.22 -20.78 7.80
N GLN A 200 21.52 -21.84 8.16
CA GLN A 200 20.72 -21.95 9.39
C GLN A 200 19.63 -20.87 9.56
N THR A 201 19.21 -20.21 8.47
CA THR A 201 18.18 -19.18 8.50
C THR A 201 16.94 -19.67 7.76
N HIS A 202 15.75 -19.43 8.33
CA HIS A 202 14.47 -19.75 7.73
C HIS A 202 13.80 -18.51 7.14
N LEU A 203 13.03 -18.69 6.07
CA LEU A 203 12.22 -17.66 5.44
C LEU A 203 10.74 -18.06 5.48
N MET A 204 9.94 -17.29 6.16
CA MET A 204 8.49 -17.41 6.17
C MET A 204 7.89 -16.44 5.15
N ILE A 205 7.06 -16.94 4.23
CA ILE A 205 6.40 -16.19 3.17
C ILE A 205 4.90 -16.17 3.45
N VAL A 206 4.37 -14.98 3.73
CA VAL A 206 2.96 -14.74 3.99
C VAL A 206 2.34 -14.02 2.81
N GLY A 207 1.41 -14.67 2.16
CA GLY A 207 0.72 -14.15 0.98
C GLY A 207 0.42 -15.23 -0.03
N ASP A 208 -0.28 -14.84 -1.09
CA ASP A 208 -0.62 -15.70 -2.22
C ASP A 208 -0.58 -14.92 -3.52
N GLY A 209 -0.54 -15.61 -4.66
CA GLY A 209 -0.52 -14.98 -5.97
C GLY A 209 -0.08 -15.93 -7.08
N GLU A 210 -0.03 -15.39 -8.29
CA GLU A 210 0.19 -16.17 -9.51
C GLU A 210 1.57 -16.87 -9.57
N THR A 211 2.58 -16.34 -8.86
CA THR A 211 3.95 -16.91 -8.89
C THR A 211 4.19 -17.97 -7.81
N ARG A 212 3.19 -18.32 -6.99
CA ARG A 212 3.39 -19.23 -5.85
C ARG A 212 4.02 -20.56 -6.25
N ALA A 213 3.44 -21.24 -7.24
CA ALA A 213 3.94 -22.55 -7.67
C ALA A 213 5.38 -22.49 -8.22
N ASP A 214 5.74 -21.39 -8.90
CA ASP A 214 7.10 -21.19 -9.42
C ASP A 214 8.11 -20.95 -8.29
N LEU A 215 7.71 -20.21 -7.24
CA LEU A 215 8.53 -19.93 -6.07
C LEU A 215 8.75 -21.19 -5.21
N GLU A 216 7.73 -22.04 -5.07
CA GLU A 216 7.84 -23.33 -4.37
C GLU A 216 8.81 -24.27 -5.13
N ARG A 217 8.69 -24.34 -6.47
CA ARG A 217 9.65 -25.08 -7.30
C ARG A 217 11.08 -24.53 -7.21
N LEU A 218 11.22 -23.19 -7.17
CA LEU A 218 12.51 -22.55 -6.99
C LEU A 218 13.14 -22.96 -5.65
N ALA A 219 12.40 -22.89 -4.56
CA ALA A 219 12.89 -23.29 -3.25
C ALA A 219 13.32 -24.77 -3.21
N GLN A 220 12.54 -25.66 -3.82
CA GLN A 220 12.88 -27.08 -3.94
C GLN A 220 14.14 -27.28 -4.80
N GLY A 221 14.23 -26.65 -5.97
CA GLY A 221 15.38 -26.76 -6.87
C GLY A 221 16.69 -26.24 -6.27
N LEU A 222 16.61 -25.33 -5.29
CA LEU A 222 17.75 -24.81 -4.56
C LEU A 222 18.06 -25.60 -3.27
N GLY A 223 17.32 -26.69 -2.96
CA GLY A 223 17.49 -27.48 -1.75
C GLY A 223 17.04 -26.74 -0.47
N LEU A 224 16.13 -25.77 -0.58
CA LEU A 224 15.68 -24.91 0.51
C LEU A 224 14.27 -25.27 1.04
N ALA A 225 13.71 -26.41 0.65
CA ALA A 225 12.34 -26.81 1.00
C ALA A 225 12.08 -26.80 2.53
N GLU A 226 13.07 -27.21 3.32
CA GLU A 226 12.98 -27.27 4.79
C GLU A 226 13.20 -25.88 5.45
N ARG A 227 13.64 -24.88 4.69
CA ARG A 227 13.96 -23.53 5.22
C ARG A 227 13.07 -22.42 4.67
N VAL A 228 12.25 -22.68 3.64
CA VAL A 228 11.34 -21.71 3.03
C VAL A 228 9.90 -22.18 3.23
N HIS A 229 9.13 -21.42 3.99
CA HIS A 229 7.80 -21.81 4.44
C HIS A 229 6.72 -20.90 3.86
N PHE A 230 5.81 -21.43 3.04
CA PHE A 230 4.70 -20.71 2.44
C PHE A 230 3.43 -20.85 3.28
N LEU A 231 3.02 -19.79 3.97
CA LEU A 231 1.84 -19.80 4.86
C LEU A 231 0.52 -19.44 4.15
N GLY A 232 0.58 -19.03 2.88
CA GLY A 232 -0.59 -18.50 2.18
C GLY A 232 -1.02 -17.12 2.69
N ALA A 233 -2.19 -16.66 2.21
CA ALA A 233 -2.74 -15.38 2.62
C ALA A 233 -3.34 -15.44 4.03
N LEU A 234 -2.96 -14.49 4.87
CA LEU A 234 -3.47 -14.37 6.23
C LEU A 234 -4.32 -13.10 6.40
N PRO A 235 -5.35 -13.13 7.28
CA PRO A 235 -6.11 -11.94 7.63
C PRO A 235 -5.21 -10.85 8.22
N ARG A 236 -5.43 -9.59 7.82
CA ARG A 236 -4.61 -8.44 8.27
C ARG A 236 -4.46 -8.35 9.79
N LYS A 237 -5.51 -8.67 10.53
CA LYS A 237 -5.51 -8.67 12.00
C LYS A 237 -4.54 -9.69 12.65
N ARG A 238 -4.07 -10.69 11.89
CA ARG A 238 -3.07 -11.67 12.36
C ARG A 238 -1.63 -11.20 12.10
N LEU A 239 -1.42 -10.22 11.23
CA LEU A 239 -0.07 -9.78 10.83
C LEU A 239 0.77 -9.24 12.00
N PRO A 240 0.25 -8.47 12.98
CA PRO A 240 1.08 -7.99 14.08
C PRO A 240 1.81 -9.11 14.84
N SER A 241 1.13 -10.20 15.16
CA SER A 241 1.74 -11.35 15.85
C SER A 241 2.68 -12.17 14.96
N ILE A 242 2.50 -12.09 13.63
CA ILE A 242 3.42 -12.67 12.65
C ILE A 242 4.70 -11.82 12.57
N TYR A 243 4.58 -10.48 12.50
CA TYR A 243 5.73 -9.58 12.55
C TYR A 243 6.54 -9.78 13.84
N ALA A 244 5.85 -9.93 14.98
CA ALA A 244 6.50 -10.16 16.27
C ALA A 244 7.26 -11.51 16.37
N ALA A 245 6.91 -12.49 15.54
CA ALA A 245 7.57 -13.80 15.52
C ALA A 245 8.89 -13.80 14.71
N ALA A 246 9.14 -12.80 13.87
CA ALA A 246 10.30 -12.76 12.99
C ALA A 246 11.44 -11.90 13.54
N ASP A 247 12.66 -12.10 13.01
CA ASP A 247 13.84 -11.31 13.32
C ASP A 247 14.05 -10.11 12.39
N LEU A 248 13.68 -10.26 11.10
CA LEU A 248 13.74 -9.22 10.06
C LEU A 248 12.61 -9.40 9.04
N LEU A 249 12.08 -8.28 8.53
CA LEU A 249 11.23 -8.31 7.34
C LEU A 249 12.09 -8.06 6.08
N LEU A 250 11.86 -8.86 5.04
CA LEU A 250 12.42 -8.65 3.71
C LEU A 250 11.37 -8.05 2.77
N ALA A 251 11.74 -7.02 2.01
CA ALA A 251 10.89 -6.42 0.98
C ALA A 251 11.70 -6.19 -0.30
N THR A 252 11.51 -7.05 -1.27
CA THR A 252 12.39 -7.22 -2.44
C THR A 252 11.82 -6.70 -3.75
N SER A 253 10.74 -5.88 -3.69
CA SER A 253 10.09 -5.33 -4.88
C SER A 253 11.04 -4.52 -5.75
N PHE A 254 10.89 -4.65 -7.08
CA PHE A 254 11.69 -3.92 -8.07
C PHE A 254 10.86 -3.21 -9.15
N ALA A 255 9.54 -3.28 -9.07
CA ALA A 255 8.60 -2.50 -9.88
C ALA A 255 7.28 -2.29 -9.13
N SER A 256 6.46 -1.33 -9.61
CA SER A 256 5.09 -1.05 -9.14
C SER A 256 4.94 -0.91 -7.62
N GLU A 257 5.93 -0.32 -6.96
CA GLU A 257 5.92 -0.09 -5.51
C GLU A 257 6.01 1.40 -5.20
N THR A 258 4.89 2.01 -4.90
CA THR A 258 4.80 3.45 -4.71
C THR A 258 4.98 3.91 -3.26
N PHE A 259 4.85 3.02 -2.27
CA PHE A 259 4.97 3.41 -0.86
C PHE A 259 5.63 2.34 0.02
N GLY A 260 5.08 1.13 0.09
CA GLY A 260 5.58 0.07 0.97
C GLY A 260 4.86 -0.01 2.32
N ILE A 261 3.52 -0.07 2.30
CA ILE A 261 2.72 -0.10 3.53
C ILE A 261 3.11 -1.24 4.49
N GLY A 262 3.48 -2.42 3.97
CA GLY A 262 3.94 -3.56 4.79
C GLY A 262 5.23 -3.29 5.55
N LEU A 263 6.12 -2.43 5.01
CA LEU A 263 7.33 -2.00 5.71
C LEU A 263 6.98 -1.14 6.92
N VAL A 264 6.03 -0.22 6.76
CA VAL A 264 5.58 0.65 7.86
C VAL A 264 4.85 -0.15 8.92
N GLU A 265 4.00 -1.10 8.52
CA GLU A 265 3.29 -2.01 9.43
C GLU A 265 4.27 -2.86 10.27
N ALA A 266 5.32 -3.41 9.63
CA ALA A 266 6.35 -4.18 10.32
C ALA A 266 7.15 -3.32 11.31
N GLN A 267 7.58 -2.13 10.88
CA GLN A 267 8.30 -1.18 11.74
C GLN A 267 7.43 -0.74 12.93
N ALA A 268 6.13 -0.51 12.73
CA ALA A 268 5.22 -0.21 13.83
C ALA A 268 5.12 -1.36 14.85
N CYS A 269 5.30 -2.60 14.41
CA CYS A 269 5.38 -3.77 15.28
C CYS A 269 6.77 -4.00 15.91
N GLY A 270 7.74 -3.13 15.63
CA GLY A 270 9.10 -3.26 16.17
C GLY A 270 9.99 -4.23 15.37
N LEU A 271 9.63 -4.57 14.13
CA LEU A 271 10.42 -5.46 13.29
C LEU A 271 11.32 -4.64 12.35
N PRO A 272 12.67 -4.77 12.43
CA PRO A 272 13.58 -4.13 11.48
C PRO A 272 13.42 -4.70 10.08
N VAL A 273 13.72 -3.89 9.07
CA VAL A 273 13.47 -4.24 7.68
C VAL A 273 14.76 -4.23 6.84
N VAL A 274 14.84 -5.13 5.86
CA VAL A 274 15.83 -5.08 4.77
C VAL A 274 15.06 -5.02 3.46
N ALA A 275 15.22 -3.94 2.71
CA ALA A 275 14.40 -3.70 1.53
C ALA A 275 15.22 -3.29 0.31
N SER A 276 14.69 -3.54 -0.89
CA SER A 276 15.28 -3.01 -2.11
C SER A 276 15.20 -1.48 -2.13
N ARG A 277 16.23 -0.81 -2.62
CA ARG A 277 16.25 0.65 -2.84
C ARG A 277 15.43 0.98 -4.09
N PHE A 278 14.12 0.81 -3.99
CA PHE A 278 13.20 0.99 -5.10
C PHE A 278 11.90 1.71 -4.66
N GLY A 279 11.36 2.51 -5.57
CA GLY A 279 10.05 3.15 -5.40
C GLY A 279 9.97 4.04 -4.17
N GLY A 280 8.91 3.84 -3.38
CA GLY A 280 8.68 4.56 -2.13
C GLY A 280 9.42 3.98 -0.92
N PHE A 281 10.12 2.85 -1.02
CA PHE A 281 10.78 2.21 0.12
C PHE A 281 11.81 3.11 0.82
N PRO A 282 12.67 3.88 0.12
CA PRO A 282 13.59 4.81 0.77
C PRO A 282 12.92 5.94 1.56
N GLU A 283 11.62 6.17 1.35
CA GLU A 283 10.89 7.23 2.05
C GLU A 283 10.23 6.74 3.36
N VAL A 284 10.11 5.43 3.52
CA VAL A 284 9.46 4.81 4.68
C VAL A 284 10.44 4.07 5.60
N ILE A 285 11.73 4.07 5.26
CA ILE A 285 12.80 3.47 6.07
C ILE A 285 13.75 4.59 6.51
N ASP A 286 14.03 4.69 7.81
CA ASP A 286 15.14 5.47 8.35
C ASP A 286 16.40 4.60 8.25
N GLU A 287 17.12 4.75 7.13
CA GLU A 287 18.23 3.86 6.77
C GLU A 287 19.33 3.88 7.82
N GLY A 288 19.74 2.71 8.23
CA GLY A 288 20.73 2.52 9.30
C GLY A 288 20.13 2.58 10.72
N ARG A 289 18.89 3.08 10.88
CA ARG A 289 18.22 3.23 12.18
C ARG A 289 16.99 2.33 12.35
N THR A 290 16.23 2.09 11.30
CA THR A 290 15.06 1.19 11.35
C THR A 290 15.15 0.04 10.33
N GLY A 291 16.11 0.11 9.41
CA GLY A 291 16.35 -0.92 8.41
C GLY A 291 17.52 -0.59 7.50
N LEU A 292 17.74 -1.46 6.53
CA LEU A 292 18.75 -1.32 5.49
C LEU A 292 18.13 -1.35 4.10
N LEU A 293 18.78 -0.64 3.17
CA LEU A 293 18.39 -0.62 1.75
C LEU A 293 19.50 -1.27 0.90
N VAL A 294 19.10 -2.18 0.01
CA VAL A 294 20.01 -2.90 -0.90
C VAL A 294 19.63 -2.65 -2.35
N PRO A 295 20.53 -2.84 -3.32
CA PRO A 295 20.16 -2.80 -4.74
C PRO A 295 19.01 -3.76 -5.05
N PRO A 296 18.03 -3.38 -5.90
CA PRO A 296 16.98 -4.28 -6.33
C PRO A 296 17.54 -5.42 -7.19
N ARG A 297 16.91 -6.60 -7.13
CA ARG A 297 17.29 -7.82 -7.85
C ARG A 297 18.71 -8.33 -7.55
N ASP A 298 19.24 -8.02 -6.38
CA ASP A 298 20.57 -8.46 -5.94
C ASP A 298 20.46 -9.37 -4.69
N PRO A 299 20.38 -10.70 -4.88
CA PRO A 299 20.31 -11.65 -3.76
C PRO A 299 21.56 -11.61 -2.88
N ALA A 300 22.75 -11.38 -3.46
CA ALA A 300 23.99 -11.35 -2.71
C ALA A 300 24.08 -10.13 -1.78
N ALA A 301 23.69 -8.94 -2.28
CA ALA A 301 23.60 -7.75 -1.45
C ALA A 301 22.53 -7.90 -0.35
N LEU A 302 21.39 -8.53 -0.66
CA LEU A 302 20.36 -8.83 0.34
C LEU A 302 20.89 -9.77 1.42
N ALA A 303 21.56 -10.87 1.04
CA ALA A 303 22.17 -11.82 1.97
C ALA A 303 23.22 -11.14 2.86
N ALA A 304 24.08 -10.30 2.30
CA ALA A 304 25.09 -9.56 3.05
C ALA A 304 24.48 -8.62 4.09
N ALA A 305 23.44 -7.86 3.72
CA ALA A 305 22.73 -6.97 4.64
C ALA A 305 22.01 -7.74 5.77
N VAL A 306 21.40 -8.88 5.44
CA VAL A 306 20.75 -9.75 6.44
C VAL A 306 21.80 -10.29 7.41
N ARG A 307 22.91 -10.88 6.92
CA ARG A 307 23.99 -11.37 7.78
C ARG A 307 24.51 -10.27 8.71
N ALA A 308 24.78 -9.08 8.20
CA ALA A 308 25.27 -7.96 8.99
C ALA A 308 24.36 -7.59 10.17
N LEU A 309 23.05 -7.84 10.07
CA LEU A 309 22.09 -7.64 11.17
C LEU A 309 21.94 -8.88 12.06
N LEU A 310 22.06 -10.07 11.51
CA LEU A 310 21.99 -11.31 12.31
C LEU A 310 23.23 -11.47 13.17
N ASP A 311 24.41 -11.13 12.65
CA ASP A 311 25.69 -11.20 13.33
C ASP A 311 25.89 -10.06 14.36
N ASP A 312 25.06 -9.01 14.32
CA ASP A 312 25.05 -7.91 15.30
C ASP A 312 23.67 -7.79 15.99
N PRO A 313 23.38 -8.62 16.99
CA PRO A 313 22.13 -8.57 17.74
C PRO A 313 21.90 -7.26 18.49
N ALA A 314 22.98 -6.53 18.86
CA ALA A 314 22.84 -5.25 19.52
C ALA A 314 22.28 -4.19 18.57
N ARG A 315 22.84 -4.10 17.36
CA ARG A 315 22.35 -3.23 16.29
C ARG A 315 20.91 -3.59 15.89
N ARG A 316 20.61 -4.87 15.71
CA ARG A 316 19.27 -5.34 15.36
C ARG A 316 18.25 -4.94 16.44
N ARG A 317 18.57 -5.11 17.74
CA ARG A 317 17.70 -4.67 18.83
C ARG A 317 17.52 -3.16 18.88
N ALA A 318 18.58 -2.39 18.63
CA ALA A 318 18.47 -0.93 18.55
C ALA A 318 17.55 -0.48 17.41
N MET A 319 17.64 -1.12 16.23
CA MET A 319 16.71 -0.87 15.12
C MET A 319 15.27 -1.24 15.46
N ALA A 320 15.05 -2.38 16.11
CA ALA A 320 13.74 -2.82 16.56
C ALA A 320 13.09 -1.82 17.53
N ALA A 321 13.88 -1.30 18.47
CA ALA A 321 13.42 -0.29 19.43
C ALA A 321 13.10 1.06 18.78
N ALA A 322 13.82 1.47 17.74
CA ALA A 322 13.62 2.74 17.04
C ALA A 322 12.43 2.70 16.05
N ALA A 323 12.14 1.53 15.50
CA ALA A 323 11.18 1.35 14.40
C ALA A 323 9.74 1.83 14.72
N PRO A 324 9.12 1.55 15.89
CA PRO A 324 7.78 2.05 16.21
C PRO A 324 7.70 3.57 16.27
N GLY A 325 8.73 4.23 16.85
CA GLY A 325 8.80 5.69 16.91
C GLY A 325 8.88 6.32 15.51
N TRP A 326 9.63 5.71 14.59
CA TRP A 326 9.66 6.14 13.19
C TRP A 326 8.32 5.93 12.49
N ALA A 327 7.69 4.77 12.68
CA ALA A 327 6.42 4.43 12.05
C ALA A 327 5.25 5.32 12.52
N ALA A 328 5.32 5.94 13.69
CA ALA A 328 4.25 6.78 14.25
C ALA A 328 3.86 7.96 13.35
N GLN A 329 4.80 8.52 12.57
CA GLN A 329 4.52 9.59 11.60
C GLN A 329 3.59 9.18 10.46
N PHE A 330 3.40 7.87 10.27
CA PHE A 330 2.49 7.28 9.30
C PHE A 330 1.17 6.82 9.94
N SER A 331 0.88 7.21 11.19
CA SER A 331 -0.45 6.96 11.79
C SER A 331 -1.53 7.69 11.01
N TRP A 332 -2.76 7.15 11.00
CA TRP A 332 -3.88 7.83 10.35
C TRP A 332 -4.11 9.22 10.93
N SER A 333 -3.81 9.45 12.20
CA SER A 333 -3.88 10.79 12.81
C SER A 333 -2.88 11.76 12.15
N ALA A 334 -1.61 11.40 12.05
CA ALA A 334 -0.59 12.24 11.42
C ALA A 334 -0.85 12.45 9.91
N VAL A 335 -1.42 11.46 9.23
CA VAL A 335 -1.81 11.55 7.82
C VAL A 335 -3.01 12.48 7.64
N ALA A 336 -4.01 12.40 8.53
CA ALA A 336 -5.19 13.26 8.46
C ALA A 336 -4.84 14.75 8.59
N ASP A 337 -3.86 15.13 9.42
CA ASP A 337 -3.36 16.52 9.50
C ASP A 337 -2.93 17.06 8.13
N ARG A 338 -2.21 16.23 7.37
CA ARG A 338 -1.71 16.58 6.03
C ARG A 338 -2.84 16.60 4.99
N VAL A 339 -3.79 15.67 5.10
CA VAL A 339 -4.97 15.61 4.23
C VAL A 339 -5.85 16.86 4.45
N GLU A 340 -6.12 17.23 5.71
CA GLU A 340 -6.87 18.44 6.02
C GLU A 340 -6.17 19.71 5.53
N ALA A 341 -4.84 19.77 5.62
CA ALA A 341 -4.08 20.89 5.05
C ALA A 341 -4.27 20.97 3.52
N ALA A 342 -4.24 19.83 2.80
CA ALA A 342 -4.52 19.79 1.38
C ALA A 342 -5.98 20.20 1.06
N TYR A 343 -6.95 19.80 1.89
CA TYR A 343 -8.36 20.22 1.73
C TYR A 343 -8.53 21.72 1.93
N ARG A 344 -7.90 22.29 2.97
CA ARG A 344 -7.91 23.76 3.19
C ARG A 344 -7.29 24.51 2.02
N ALA A 345 -6.19 24.01 1.46
CA ALA A 345 -5.57 24.61 0.27
C ALA A 345 -6.50 24.57 -0.94
N ALA A 346 -7.19 23.45 -1.19
CA ALA A 346 -8.17 23.30 -2.25
C ALA A 346 -9.34 24.29 -2.10
N CYS A 347 -9.85 24.51 -0.89
CA CYS A 347 -10.93 25.45 -0.63
C CYS A 347 -10.49 26.91 -0.80
N ASN A 348 -9.24 27.25 -0.50
CA ASN A 348 -8.69 28.60 -0.60
C ASN A 348 -8.21 28.97 -2.03
N GLY A 349 -8.34 28.07 -3.01
CA GLY A 349 -7.98 28.34 -4.42
C GLY A 349 -6.47 28.49 -4.66
N LYS A 350 -5.62 27.94 -3.80
CA LYS A 350 -4.15 27.91 -3.98
C LYS A 350 -3.76 26.50 -4.47
N ILE A 351 -3.51 26.39 -5.76
CA ILE A 351 -2.65 25.35 -6.34
C ILE A 351 -1.29 25.97 -6.54
#